data_fb8f1712a7bb2ec232a0c647e0e80894
#
_entry.id   fb8f1712a7bb2ec232a0c647e0e80894
#
_cell.length_a   1.000
_cell.length_b   1.000
_cell.length_c   1.000
_cell.angle_alpha   90.00
_cell.angle_beta   90.00
_cell.angle_gamma   90.00
#
_symmetry.space_group_name_H-M   'P 1'
#
loop_
_entity.id
_entity.type
_entity.pdbx_description
1 polymer ?
#
loop_
_entity_poly.entity_id
_entity_poly.type
_entity_poly.pdbx_seq_one_letter_code
_entity_poly.pdbx_strand_id
1 'polypeptide(L)'
;MPRVNPTGSPDSKICLIGEAPGAEEVLEGKPFVGSAGRLLNRLLKQAGISREQCYITNVVKYRPPDNNLKRLSEIGVSIEKSVIELKEELEKVNSNVFVPLGDIALQALTDKKSITKYRGSILPSTLVRGKKCVSTIHPAALFRDYKSSPLVLVDLQRVKKQAEFPEIILPKRTYLLNPTFPDIIANLERLNTAKRVTVDIETDMGASYVKCVGLTDRRDFAISIPIVSGLKPNWTQAEEKLIWELIREILTNPKIGKVAQNAPFEMEVLYPYVGLIYPLYMDTMIAHHLCYSELPKYLK
;
A
#
# COMPACT_ATOMS: atom_id res chain seq x y z
N MET A 1 -14.16 1.21 35.58
CA MET A 1 -12.98 1.91 35.01
C MET A 1 -13.40 3.16 34.28
N PRO A 2 -12.60 4.25 34.31
CA PRO A 2 -12.92 5.45 33.57
C PRO A 2 -12.97 5.18 32.07
N ARG A 3 -14.01 5.69 31.42
CA ARG A 3 -14.17 5.67 29.98
C ARG A 3 -13.42 6.85 29.37
N VAL A 4 -12.71 6.63 28.29
CA VAL A 4 -12.09 7.67 27.47
C VAL A 4 -12.99 7.96 26.27
N ASN A 5 -13.58 9.15 26.23
CA ASN A 5 -14.48 9.56 25.18
C ASN A 5 -13.71 10.07 23.95
N PRO A 6 -14.32 10.02 22.74
CA PRO A 6 -13.72 10.62 21.55
C PRO A 6 -13.55 12.13 21.71
N THR A 7 -12.66 12.70 20.89
CA THR A 7 -12.42 14.15 20.82
C THR A 7 -12.47 14.64 19.38
N GLY A 8 -12.78 15.90 19.17
CA GLY A 8 -12.93 16.54 17.87
C GLY A 8 -14.38 16.58 17.39
N SER A 9 -14.62 17.32 16.30
CA SER A 9 -15.96 17.45 15.72
C SER A 9 -16.33 16.19 14.92
N PRO A 10 -17.57 15.70 15.03
CA PRO A 10 -18.08 14.63 14.15
C PRO A 10 -18.02 15.00 12.66
N ASP A 11 -17.97 16.29 12.32
CA ASP A 11 -17.87 16.77 10.94
C ASP A 11 -16.41 16.95 10.47
N SER A 12 -15.44 16.49 11.26
CA SER A 12 -14.04 16.48 10.86
C SER A 12 -13.82 15.57 9.64
N LYS A 13 -13.08 16.06 8.64
CA LYS A 13 -12.81 15.29 7.41
C LYS A 13 -11.96 14.03 7.63
N ILE A 14 -11.23 13.97 8.75
CA ILE A 14 -10.34 12.86 9.13
C ILE A 14 -10.79 12.30 10.47
N CYS A 15 -10.97 10.99 10.55
CA CYS A 15 -11.22 10.28 11.79
C CYS A 15 -10.06 9.32 12.09
N LEU A 16 -9.32 9.57 13.17
CA LEU A 16 -8.21 8.74 13.65
C LEU A 16 -8.75 7.71 14.65
N ILE A 17 -8.50 6.42 14.42
CA ILE A 17 -9.02 5.35 15.27
C ILE A 17 -7.85 4.51 15.78
N GLY A 18 -7.59 4.59 17.08
CA GLY A 18 -6.58 3.77 17.76
C GLY A 18 -7.12 2.46 18.30
N GLU A 19 -6.30 1.79 19.10
CA GLU A 19 -6.63 0.50 19.71
C GLU A 19 -7.40 0.67 21.01
N ALA A 20 -6.76 1.22 22.02
CA ALA A 20 -7.29 1.44 23.37
C ALA A 20 -6.53 2.57 24.06
N PRO A 21 -7.11 3.22 25.10
CA PRO A 21 -6.42 4.25 25.86
C PRO A 21 -5.31 3.68 26.75
N GLY A 22 -4.26 4.47 26.95
CA GLY A 22 -3.20 4.24 27.93
C GLY A 22 -3.49 4.90 29.29
N ALA A 23 -2.47 4.98 30.14
CA ALA A 23 -2.60 5.54 31.48
C ALA A 23 -2.87 7.05 31.46
N GLU A 24 -2.11 7.79 30.66
CA GLU A 24 -2.27 9.26 30.56
C GLU A 24 -3.64 9.62 29.96
N GLU A 25 -4.11 8.83 28.97
CA GLU A 25 -5.42 9.01 28.36
C GLU A 25 -6.57 8.82 29.36
N VAL A 26 -6.43 7.87 30.29
CA VAL A 26 -7.42 7.67 31.36
C VAL A 26 -7.43 8.82 32.33
N LEU A 27 -6.26 9.37 32.68
CA LEU A 27 -6.15 10.52 33.61
C LEU A 27 -6.74 11.80 33.00
N GLU A 28 -6.48 12.02 31.70
CA GLU A 28 -6.97 13.25 31.04
C GLU A 28 -8.37 13.08 30.42
N GLY A 29 -8.90 11.87 30.35
CA GLY A 29 -10.18 11.56 29.70
C GLY A 29 -10.20 11.78 28.18
N LYS A 30 -9.03 11.87 27.52
CA LYS A 30 -8.89 12.18 26.10
C LYS A 30 -7.98 11.15 25.39
N PRO A 31 -8.30 10.76 24.12
CA PRO A 31 -7.47 9.82 23.37
C PRO A 31 -6.16 10.46 22.87
N PHE A 32 -5.11 9.69 22.78
CA PHE A 32 -3.80 10.09 22.24
C PHE A 32 -3.20 11.36 22.88
N VAL A 33 -3.13 11.41 24.19
CA VAL A 33 -2.45 12.48 24.96
C VAL A 33 -1.10 12.04 25.51
N GLY A 34 -0.88 10.73 25.70
CA GLY A 34 0.36 10.15 26.19
C GLY A 34 1.49 10.19 25.14
N SER A 35 2.55 9.44 25.41
CA SER A 35 3.76 9.43 24.56
C SER A 35 3.48 9.09 23.10
N ALA A 36 2.63 8.08 22.83
CA ALA A 36 2.20 7.71 21.48
C ALA A 36 1.39 8.83 20.82
N GLY A 37 0.54 9.53 21.58
CA GLY A 37 -0.23 10.69 21.12
C GLY A 37 0.67 11.88 20.78
N ARG A 38 1.68 12.16 21.59
CA ARG A 38 2.68 13.22 21.30
C ARG A 38 3.45 12.94 20.03
N LEU A 39 3.82 11.66 19.78
CA LEU A 39 4.44 11.26 18.54
C LEU A 39 3.49 11.40 17.36
N LEU A 40 2.22 10.96 17.49
CA LEU A 40 1.20 11.14 16.47
C LEU A 40 1.03 12.61 16.09
N ASN A 41 0.98 13.52 17.08
CA ASN A 41 0.86 14.96 16.83
C ASN A 41 2.02 15.51 15.99
N ARG A 42 3.25 15.07 16.26
CA ARG A 42 4.42 15.46 15.44
C ARG A 42 4.29 14.98 14.01
N LEU A 43 3.89 13.71 13.80
CA LEU A 43 3.72 13.12 12.47
C LEU A 43 2.58 13.78 11.70
N LEU A 44 1.45 14.07 12.35
CA LEU A 44 0.34 14.83 11.77
C LEU A 44 0.81 16.20 11.28
N LYS A 45 1.52 16.96 12.15
CA LYS A 45 2.07 18.26 11.80
C LYS A 45 3.03 18.19 10.60
N GLN A 46 3.91 17.18 10.55
CA GLN A 46 4.81 16.96 9.42
C GLN A 46 4.05 16.62 8.12
N ALA A 47 2.94 15.89 8.21
CA ALA A 47 2.06 15.61 7.09
C ALA A 47 1.19 16.82 6.67
N GLY A 48 1.22 17.92 7.44
CA GLY A 48 0.40 19.10 7.23
C GLY A 48 -1.07 18.88 7.60
N ILE A 49 -1.34 18.07 8.63
CA ILE A 49 -2.65 17.81 9.23
C ILE A 49 -2.68 18.44 10.61
N SER A 50 -3.69 19.30 10.89
CA SER A 50 -3.94 19.80 12.24
C SER A 50 -4.72 18.76 13.05
N ARG A 51 -4.26 18.48 14.28
CA ARG A 51 -4.95 17.57 15.20
C ARG A 51 -6.37 18.04 15.50
N GLU A 52 -6.56 19.33 15.64
CA GLU A 52 -7.85 19.98 15.99
C GLU A 52 -8.90 19.79 14.88
N GLN A 53 -8.46 19.48 13.67
CA GLN A 53 -9.31 19.16 12.52
C GLN A 53 -9.64 17.66 12.38
N CYS A 54 -9.23 16.86 13.38
CA CYS A 54 -9.46 15.42 13.38
C CYS A 54 -10.48 15.03 14.45
N TYR A 55 -11.35 14.08 14.10
CA TYR A 55 -12.07 13.28 15.09
C TYR A 55 -11.16 12.15 15.55
N ILE A 56 -11.02 11.95 16.85
CA ILE A 56 -10.05 11.00 17.40
C ILE A 56 -10.73 10.09 18.41
N THR A 57 -10.60 8.79 18.20
CA THR A 57 -11.20 7.77 19.05
C THR A 57 -10.35 6.50 19.13
N ASN A 58 -10.82 5.50 19.84
CA ASN A 58 -10.23 4.15 19.92
C ASN A 58 -11.30 3.09 19.67
N VAL A 59 -10.90 1.90 19.25
CA VAL A 59 -11.78 0.72 19.18
C VAL A 59 -12.34 0.41 20.57
N VAL A 60 -11.47 0.30 21.55
CA VAL A 60 -11.85 0.07 22.96
C VAL A 60 -11.80 1.40 23.72
N LYS A 61 -12.86 1.71 24.49
CA LYS A 61 -12.95 2.99 25.24
C LYS A 61 -12.36 2.89 26.65
N TYR A 62 -11.95 1.73 27.07
CA TYR A 62 -11.42 1.44 28.40
C TYR A 62 -9.98 0.96 28.32
N ARG A 63 -9.16 1.36 29.28
CA ARG A 63 -7.77 0.91 29.34
C ARG A 63 -7.71 -0.58 29.73
N PRO A 64 -7.10 -1.45 28.91
CA PRO A 64 -6.88 -2.83 29.31
C PRO A 64 -5.88 -2.92 30.48
N PRO A 65 -6.02 -3.91 31.40
CA PRO A 65 -5.00 -4.18 32.40
C PRO A 65 -3.62 -4.38 31.74
N ASP A 66 -2.59 -3.74 32.27
CA ASP A 66 -1.22 -3.73 31.74
C ASP A 66 -1.10 -3.38 30.24
N ASN A 67 -2.06 -2.62 29.71
CA ASN A 67 -2.21 -2.31 28.28
C ASN A 67 -2.29 -3.58 27.39
N ASN A 68 -2.80 -4.70 27.93
CA ASN A 68 -2.94 -5.96 27.22
C ASN A 68 -4.41 -6.26 26.92
N LEU A 69 -4.79 -6.15 25.65
CA LEU A 69 -6.16 -6.40 25.19
C LEU A 69 -6.71 -7.80 25.54
N LYS A 70 -5.84 -8.80 25.68
CA LYS A 70 -6.26 -10.16 26.08
C LYS A 70 -6.86 -10.21 27.49
N ARG A 71 -6.58 -9.17 28.29
CA ARG A 71 -7.07 -9.05 29.66
C ARG A 71 -8.32 -8.18 29.80
N LEU A 72 -8.94 -7.75 28.69
CA LEU A 72 -10.18 -6.95 28.71
C LEU A 72 -11.32 -7.64 29.45
N SER A 73 -11.42 -8.97 29.36
CA SER A 73 -12.43 -9.74 30.08
C SER A 73 -12.37 -9.60 31.61
N GLU A 74 -11.16 -9.33 32.17
CA GLU A 74 -10.99 -9.10 33.62
C GLU A 74 -11.73 -7.84 34.11
N ILE A 75 -12.02 -6.92 33.19
CA ILE A 75 -12.77 -5.69 33.48
C ILE A 75 -14.19 -5.69 32.90
N GLY A 76 -14.68 -6.85 32.46
CA GLY A 76 -16.02 -7.01 31.90
C GLY A 76 -16.21 -6.41 30.50
N VAL A 77 -15.14 -6.11 29.79
CA VAL A 77 -15.15 -5.55 28.43
C VAL A 77 -14.75 -6.63 27.41
N SER A 78 -15.44 -6.67 26.27
CA SER A 78 -15.04 -7.50 25.14
C SER A 78 -14.76 -6.67 23.88
N ILE A 79 -13.90 -7.16 23.00
CA ILE A 79 -13.57 -6.48 21.74
C ILE A 79 -14.80 -6.42 20.85
N GLU A 80 -15.59 -7.49 20.80
CA GLU A 80 -16.80 -7.58 19.97
C GLU A 80 -17.81 -6.49 20.35
N LYS A 81 -18.09 -6.33 21.66
CA LYS A 81 -18.98 -5.26 22.16
C LYS A 81 -18.40 -3.88 21.88
N SER A 82 -17.09 -3.70 22.02
CA SER A 82 -16.40 -2.45 21.71
C SER A 82 -16.48 -2.08 20.23
N VAL A 83 -16.44 -3.07 19.32
CA VAL A 83 -16.59 -2.85 17.88
C VAL A 83 -18.04 -2.45 17.53
N ILE A 84 -19.04 -3.01 18.20
CA ILE A 84 -20.44 -2.59 18.03
C ILE A 84 -20.61 -1.14 18.48
N GLU A 85 -20.10 -0.80 19.65
CA GLU A 85 -20.12 0.58 20.17
C GLU A 85 -19.40 1.56 19.23
N LEU A 86 -18.23 1.16 18.71
CA LEU A 86 -17.49 1.93 17.73
C LEU A 86 -18.29 2.16 16.45
N LYS A 87 -19.02 1.15 15.97
CA LYS A 87 -19.88 1.28 14.79
C LYS A 87 -20.93 2.36 14.99
N GLU A 88 -21.68 2.30 16.10
CA GLU A 88 -22.73 3.28 16.44
C GLU A 88 -22.18 4.70 16.55
N GLU A 89 -20.94 4.84 17.06
CA GLU A 89 -20.22 6.11 17.10
C GLU A 89 -19.87 6.61 15.71
N LEU A 90 -19.22 5.75 14.89
CA LEU A 90 -18.70 6.13 13.57
C LEU A 90 -19.81 6.36 12.54
N GLU A 91 -20.99 5.78 12.69
CA GLU A 91 -22.17 6.07 11.86
C GLU A 91 -22.63 7.54 11.97
N LYS A 92 -22.28 8.22 13.09
CA LYS A 92 -22.58 9.64 13.34
C LYS A 92 -21.44 10.58 12.91
N VAL A 93 -20.33 10.01 12.40
CA VAL A 93 -19.14 10.78 12.03
C VAL A 93 -19.12 10.98 10.51
N ASN A 94 -19.07 12.26 10.08
CA ASN A 94 -19.11 12.67 8.67
C ASN A 94 -17.74 12.72 8.00
N SER A 95 -16.72 12.07 8.57
CA SER A 95 -15.37 12.06 7.99
C SER A 95 -15.33 11.46 6.59
N ASN A 96 -14.52 12.06 5.72
CA ASN A 96 -14.24 11.55 4.37
C ASN A 96 -13.32 10.33 4.40
N VAL A 97 -12.46 10.24 5.42
CA VAL A 97 -11.52 9.13 5.57
C VAL A 97 -11.39 8.70 7.04
N PHE A 98 -11.49 7.41 7.27
CA PHE A 98 -11.14 6.76 8.53
C PHE A 98 -9.69 6.30 8.49
N VAL A 99 -8.97 6.49 9.58
CA VAL A 99 -7.55 6.17 9.69
C VAL A 99 -7.32 5.16 10.79
N PRO A 100 -7.42 3.86 10.49
CA PRO A 100 -7.05 2.82 11.44
C PRO A 100 -5.56 2.91 11.78
N LEU A 101 -5.23 3.04 13.08
CA LEU A 101 -3.89 3.08 13.62
C LEU A 101 -3.56 1.72 14.24
N GLY A 102 -2.81 0.87 13.51
CA GLY A 102 -2.42 -0.47 13.94
C GLY A 102 -3.40 -1.58 13.58
N ASP A 103 -3.05 -2.81 13.96
CA ASP A 103 -3.75 -4.03 13.54
C ASP A 103 -5.19 -4.13 14.05
N ILE A 104 -5.42 -3.77 15.31
CA ILE A 104 -6.76 -3.90 15.93
C ILE A 104 -7.76 -2.97 15.26
N ALA A 105 -7.37 -1.72 15.03
CA ALA A 105 -8.23 -0.76 14.34
C ALA A 105 -8.41 -1.13 12.85
N LEU A 106 -7.35 -1.62 12.17
CA LEU A 106 -7.44 -2.14 10.82
C LEU A 106 -8.46 -3.28 10.72
N GLN A 107 -8.34 -4.27 11.61
CA GLN A 107 -9.25 -5.42 11.62
C GLN A 107 -10.69 -5.01 11.93
N ALA A 108 -10.90 -4.14 12.92
CA ALA A 108 -12.22 -3.68 13.29
C ALA A 108 -12.94 -2.94 12.14
N LEU A 109 -12.21 -2.16 11.33
CA LEU A 109 -12.83 -1.35 10.27
C LEU A 109 -12.89 -2.03 8.91
N THR A 110 -12.04 -3.03 8.62
CA THR A 110 -11.88 -3.57 7.25
C THR A 110 -11.81 -5.08 7.14
N ASP A 111 -11.90 -5.81 8.26
CA ASP A 111 -11.70 -7.27 8.37
C ASP A 111 -10.32 -7.74 7.87
N LYS A 112 -9.39 -6.82 7.59
CA LYS A 112 -8.03 -7.15 7.15
C LYS A 112 -7.12 -7.31 8.37
N LYS A 113 -6.10 -8.18 8.22
CA LYS A 113 -5.05 -8.43 9.22
C LYS A 113 -3.69 -8.09 8.63
N SER A 114 -2.73 -7.75 9.48
CA SER A 114 -1.36 -7.36 9.12
C SER A 114 -1.27 -5.95 8.58
N ILE A 115 -1.10 -5.00 9.51
CA ILE A 115 -0.93 -3.57 9.18
C ILE A 115 0.24 -3.34 8.22
N THR A 116 1.32 -4.10 8.32
CA THR A 116 2.47 -4.01 7.43
C THR A 116 2.13 -4.30 5.97
N LYS A 117 1.10 -5.13 5.72
CA LYS A 117 0.61 -5.45 4.37
C LYS A 117 -0.34 -4.39 3.82
N TYR A 118 -1.17 -3.81 4.69
CA TYR A 118 -2.28 -2.95 4.26
C TYR A 118 -2.06 -1.47 4.58
N ARG A 119 -0.94 -1.09 5.25
CA ARG A 119 -0.65 0.32 5.49
C ARG A 119 -0.66 1.13 4.19
N GLY A 120 -1.18 2.33 4.26
CA GLY A 120 -1.29 3.24 3.12
C GLY A 120 -2.25 2.81 2.00
N SER A 121 -2.86 1.63 2.07
CA SER A 121 -3.88 1.20 1.10
C SER A 121 -5.19 1.93 1.33
N ILE A 122 -5.90 2.24 0.24
CA ILE A 122 -7.25 2.76 0.29
C ILE A 122 -8.20 1.56 0.28
N LEU A 123 -8.86 1.32 1.40
CA LEU A 123 -9.76 0.17 1.60
C LEU A 123 -11.18 0.66 1.87
N PRO A 124 -12.21 -0.05 1.41
CA PRO A 124 -13.57 0.19 1.88
C PRO A 124 -13.69 -0.26 3.34
N SER A 125 -14.42 0.49 4.16
CA SER A 125 -14.80 0.04 5.50
C SER A 125 -15.87 -1.05 5.39
N THR A 126 -15.68 -2.15 6.13
CA THR A 126 -16.70 -3.20 6.33
C THR A 126 -17.59 -2.87 7.53
N LEU A 127 -17.07 -2.07 8.48
CA LEU A 127 -17.81 -1.68 9.69
C LEU A 127 -18.88 -0.62 9.40
N VAL A 128 -18.52 0.42 8.63
CA VAL A 128 -19.42 1.53 8.24
C VAL A 128 -19.48 1.62 6.72
N ARG A 129 -20.61 1.24 6.15
CA ARG A 129 -20.79 1.19 4.70
C ARG A 129 -20.58 2.57 4.05
N GLY A 130 -19.90 2.59 2.90
CA GLY A 130 -19.64 3.81 2.12
C GLY A 130 -18.46 4.65 2.61
N LYS A 131 -17.84 4.29 3.73
CA LYS A 131 -16.65 4.96 4.23
C LYS A 131 -15.39 4.30 3.72
N LYS A 132 -14.34 5.11 3.50
CA LYS A 132 -13.01 4.61 3.13
C LYS A 132 -12.03 4.68 4.28
N CYS A 133 -11.10 3.73 4.30
CA CYS A 133 -10.03 3.63 5.29
C CYS A 133 -8.67 3.82 4.60
N VAL A 134 -7.77 4.54 5.26
CA VAL A 134 -6.34 4.55 4.94
C VAL A 134 -5.59 4.25 6.22
N SER A 135 -5.15 3.02 6.39
CA SER A 135 -4.52 2.54 7.62
C SER A 135 -3.04 2.86 7.67
N THR A 136 -2.50 3.01 8.88
CA THR A 136 -1.07 3.17 9.12
C THR A 136 -0.63 2.48 10.40
N ILE A 137 0.68 2.37 10.59
CA ILE A 137 1.30 1.77 11.78
C ILE A 137 0.89 2.58 13.02
N HIS A 138 0.58 1.88 14.12
CA HIS A 138 0.27 2.54 15.38
C HIS A 138 1.50 3.31 15.90
N PRO A 139 1.36 4.58 16.35
CA PRO A 139 2.50 5.38 16.78
C PRO A 139 3.33 4.72 17.91
N ALA A 140 2.71 3.97 18.81
CA ALA A 140 3.44 3.22 19.84
C ALA A 140 4.40 2.17 19.31
N ALA A 141 4.17 1.62 18.11
CA ALA A 141 5.10 0.65 17.51
C ALA A 141 6.41 1.32 17.08
N LEU A 142 6.39 2.61 16.77
CA LEU A 142 7.58 3.36 16.37
C LEU A 142 8.60 3.55 17.51
N PHE A 143 8.20 3.37 18.77
CA PHE A 143 9.17 3.36 19.87
C PHE A 143 10.12 2.15 19.82
N ARG A 144 9.69 1.06 19.17
CA ARG A 144 10.49 -0.14 18.96
C ARG A 144 11.17 -0.17 17.59
N ASP A 145 10.56 0.49 16.61
CA ASP A 145 11.04 0.55 15.22
C ASP A 145 10.85 1.97 14.66
N TYR A 146 11.68 2.89 15.08
CA TYR A 146 11.63 4.28 14.63
C TYR A 146 11.92 4.45 13.13
N LYS A 147 12.64 3.49 12.54
CA LYS A 147 12.95 3.47 11.09
C LYS A 147 11.70 3.43 10.22
N SER A 148 10.57 2.94 10.75
CA SER A 148 9.28 2.95 10.07
C SER A 148 8.55 4.31 10.11
N SER A 149 9.10 5.33 10.79
CA SER A 149 8.48 6.66 10.89
C SER A 149 8.21 7.32 9.53
N PRO A 150 9.11 7.30 8.52
CA PRO A 150 8.84 7.84 7.19
C PRO A 150 7.65 7.15 6.49
N LEU A 151 7.43 5.86 6.74
CA LEU A 151 6.27 5.14 6.21
C LEU A 151 4.96 5.73 6.72
N VAL A 152 4.91 5.99 8.04
CA VAL A 152 3.72 6.61 8.66
C VAL A 152 3.50 8.01 8.09
N LEU A 153 4.56 8.78 7.86
CA LEU A 153 4.45 10.11 7.27
C LEU A 153 3.86 10.05 5.85
N VAL A 154 4.34 9.14 5.00
CA VAL A 154 3.80 8.93 3.65
C VAL A 154 2.32 8.50 3.69
N ASP A 155 1.95 7.63 4.64
CA ASP A 155 0.55 7.23 4.83
C ASP A 155 -0.31 8.42 5.23
N LEU A 156 0.12 9.24 6.18
CA LEU A 156 -0.61 10.45 6.62
C LEU A 156 -0.72 11.50 5.52
N GLN A 157 0.31 11.67 4.67
CA GLN A 157 0.22 12.52 3.49
C GLN A 157 -0.84 12.01 2.50
N ARG A 158 -0.96 10.68 2.37
CA ARG A 158 -2.05 10.06 1.58
C ARG A 158 -3.40 10.31 2.24
N VAL A 159 -3.51 10.16 3.57
CA VAL A 159 -4.72 10.49 4.34
C VAL A 159 -5.17 11.92 4.05
N LYS A 160 -4.26 12.90 4.08
CA LYS A 160 -4.55 14.31 3.78
C LYS A 160 -5.20 14.46 2.41
N LYS A 161 -4.63 13.83 1.37
CA LYS A 161 -5.20 13.86 0.01
C LYS A 161 -6.58 13.18 -0.05
N GLN A 162 -6.74 12.07 0.68
CA GLN A 162 -8.01 11.33 0.69
C GLN A 162 -9.10 12.02 1.53
N ALA A 163 -8.74 12.96 2.40
CA ALA A 163 -9.69 13.75 3.18
C ALA A 163 -10.42 14.84 2.36
N GLU A 164 -9.97 15.13 1.14
CA GLU A 164 -10.57 16.15 0.29
C GLU A 164 -11.93 15.72 -0.29
N PHE A 165 -12.19 14.42 -0.43
CA PHE A 165 -13.40 13.85 -1.02
C PHE A 165 -13.79 12.54 -0.32
N PRO A 166 -15.10 12.19 -0.22
CA PRO A 166 -15.56 10.98 0.47
C PRO A 166 -15.44 9.70 -0.39
N GLU A 167 -15.41 9.80 -1.72
CA GLU A 167 -15.45 8.65 -2.63
C GLU A 167 -14.16 7.82 -2.60
N ILE A 168 -14.28 6.53 -2.90
CA ILE A 168 -13.13 5.66 -3.18
C ILE A 168 -12.82 5.75 -4.67
N ILE A 169 -11.82 6.57 -5.00
CA ILE A 169 -11.36 6.72 -6.38
C ILE A 169 -10.12 5.82 -6.55
N LEU A 170 -10.34 4.68 -7.19
CA LEU A 170 -9.24 3.80 -7.60
C LEU A 170 -8.84 4.12 -9.04
N PRO A 171 -7.55 4.14 -9.36
CA PRO A 171 -7.11 4.33 -10.74
C PRO A 171 -7.65 3.17 -11.59
N LYS A 172 -8.32 3.49 -12.69
CA LYS A 172 -8.71 2.49 -13.69
C LYS A 172 -7.42 1.96 -14.33
N ARG A 173 -7.23 0.66 -14.26
CA ARG A 173 -6.09 -0.02 -14.87
C ARG A 173 -6.58 -1.23 -15.65
N THR A 174 -6.01 -1.43 -16.82
CA THR A 174 -6.27 -2.61 -17.66
C THR A 174 -4.99 -3.45 -17.70
N TYR A 175 -5.14 -4.71 -17.37
CA TYR A 175 -4.06 -5.70 -17.46
C TYR A 175 -4.46 -6.75 -18.48
N LEU A 176 -3.69 -6.85 -19.55
CA LEU A 176 -3.85 -7.91 -20.54
C LEU A 176 -2.97 -9.11 -20.12
N LEU A 177 -3.58 -10.02 -19.34
CA LEU A 177 -2.85 -11.14 -18.70
C LEU A 177 -2.80 -12.41 -19.58
N ASN A 178 -3.78 -12.59 -20.46
CA ASN A 178 -3.87 -13.72 -21.37
C ASN A 178 -4.03 -13.20 -22.82
N PRO A 179 -2.99 -12.53 -23.37
CA PRO A 179 -3.05 -12.01 -24.72
C PRO A 179 -3.10 -13.12 -25.75
N THR A 180 -3.82 -12.90 -26.85
CA THR A 180 -3.66 -13.71 -28.05
C THR A 180 -2.36 -13.31 -28.78
N PHE A 181 -1.88 -14.15 -29.70
CA PHE A 181 -0.68 -13.80 -30.48
C PHE A 181 -0.83 -12.47 -31.24
N PRO A 182 -1.95 -12.18 -31.93
CA PRO A 182 -2.18 -10.86 -32.54
C PRO A 182 -2.15 -9.70 -31.52
N ASP A 183 -2.69 -9.90 -30.30
CA ASP A 183 -2.64 -8.87 -29.25
C ASP A 183 -1.20 -8.56 -28.86
N ILE A 184 -0.34 -9.58 -28.76
CA ILE A 184 1.08 -9.41 -28.44
C ILE A 184 1.75 -8.56 -29.52
N ILE A 185 1.61 -8.95 -30.78
CA ILE A 185 2.23 -8.26 -31.91
C ILE A 185 1.81 -6.77 -31.90
N ALA A 186 0.50 -6.50 -31.88
CA ALA A 186 -0.02 -5.13 -31.87
C ALA A 186 0.51 -4.29 -30.71
N ASN A 187 0.61 -4.88 -29.51
CA ASN A 187 1.13 -4.15 -28.34
C ASN A 187 2.64 -3.94 -28.40
N LEU A 188 3.42 -4.92 -28.88
CA LEU A 188 4.87 -4.76 -29.02
C LEU A 188 5.22 -3.73 -30.10
N GLU A 189 4.54 -3.72 -31.25
CA GLU A 189 4.68 -2.68 -32.26
C GLU A 189 4.38 -1.29 -31.71
N ARG A 190 3.30 -1.15 -30.93
CA ARG A 190 2.95 0.10 -30.27
C ARG A 190 4.05 0.53 -29.26
N LEU A 191 4.54 -0.39 -28.44
CA LEU A 191 5.57 -0.12 -27.44
C LEU A 191 6.91 0.30 -28.08
N ASN A 192 7.20 -0.17 -29.31
CA ASN A 192 8.41 0.20 -30.05
C ASN A 192 8.40 1.69 -30.48
N THR A 193 7.27 2.38 -30.38
CA THR A 193 7.14 3.83 -30.62
C THR A 193 7.14 4.66 -29.32
N ALA A 194 7.21 4.03 -28.15
CA ALA A 194 7.13 4.69 -26.87
C ALA A 194 8.42 5.45 -26.52
N LYS A 195 8.33 6.51 -25.74
CA LYS A 195 9.51 7.20 -25.18
C LYS A 195 10.20 6.40 -24.08
N ARG A 196 9.41 5.63 -23.33
CA ARG A 196 9.89 4.80 -22.21
C ARG A 196 9.05 3.54 -22.11
N VAL A 197 9.69 2.45 -21.74
CA VAL A 197 9.03 1.17 -21.49
C VAL A 197 9.53 0.62 -20.15
N THR A 198 8.58 0.24 -19.29
CA THR A 198 8.89 -0.53 -18.09
C THR A 198 8.85 -2.00 -18.44
N VAL A 199 9.85 -2.73 -17.99
CA VAL A 199 9.98 -4.18 -18.12
C VAL A 199 10.05 -4.81 -16.73
N ASP A 200 9.42 -5.93 -16.57
CA ASP A 200 9.46 -6.81 -15.40
C ASP A 200 9.31 -8.24 -15.86
N ILE A 201 10.00 -9.19 -15.23
CA ILE A 201 9.96 -10.59 -15.60
C ILE A 201 9.66 -11.49 -14.41
N GLU A 202 9.00 -12.60 -14.69
CA GLU A 202 8.87 -13.70 -13.74
C GLU A 202 9.64 -14.91 -14.28
N THR A 203 10.39 -15.57 -13.40
CA THR A 203 11.20 -16.74 -13.72
C THR A 203 10.76 -17.96 -12.91
N ASP A 204 11.35 -19.10 -13.16
CA ASP A 204 11.35 -20.23 -12.24
C ASP A 204 12.22 -19.92 -11.00
N MET A 205 12.16 -20.79 -9.98
CA MET A 205 12.90 -20.58 -8.73
C MET A 205 14.43 -20.55 -8.90
N GLY A 206 14.96 -21.08 -10.01
CA GLY A 206 16.40 -21.09 -10.34
C GLY A 206 16.80 -20.01 -11.33
N ALA A 207 15.88 -19.15 -11.76
CA ALA A 207 16.07 -18.20 -12.86
C ALA A 207 16.58 -18.86 -14.17
N SER A 208 16.25 -20.15 -14.37
CA SER A 208 16.73 -20.95 -15.51
C SER A 208 16.01 -20.58 -16.80
N TYR A 209 14.78 -20.08 -16.73
CA TYR A 209 13.99 -19.62 -17.87
C TYR A 209 12.95 -18.56 -17.46
N VAL A 210 12.56 -17.75 -18.45
CA VAL A 210 11.54 -16.71 -18.29
C VAL A 210 10.15 -17.34 -18.41
N LYS A 211 9.30 -17.15 -17.40
CA LYS A 211 7.90 -17.57 -17.42
C LYS A 211 7.01 -16.58 -18.13
N CYS A 212 7.18 -15.30 -17.83
CA CYS A 212 6.46 -14.24 -18.52
C CYS A 212 7.27 -12.94 -18.52
N VAL A 213 6.93 -12.08 -19.48
CA VAL A 213 7.48 -10.72 -19.60
C VAL A 213 6.34 -9.72 -19.47
N GLY A 214 6.42 -8.86 -18.47
CA GLY A 214 5.52 -7.73 -18.25
C GLY A 214 6.08 -6.46 -18.91
N LEU A 215 5.26 -5.79 -19.74
CA LEU A 215 5.67 -4.56 -20.42
C LEU A 215 4.58 -3.48 -20.31
N THR A 216 5.02 -2.23 -20.12
CA THR A 216 4.12 -1.06 -20.17
C THR A 216 4.88 0.23 -20.49
N ASP A 217 4.18 1.16 -21.16
CA ASP A 217 4.61 2.55 -21.41
C ASP A 217 3.78 3.58 -20.64
N ARG A 218 2.78 3.14 -19.86
CA ARG A 218 1.82 4.03 -19.20
C ARG A 218 1.28 3.42 -17.90
N ARG A 219 0.62 4.27 -17.08
CA ARG A 219 0.19 3.92 -15.71
C ARG A 219 -1.11 3.12 -15.64
N ASP A 220 -1.88 3.12 -16.70
CA ASP A 220 -3.25 2.58 -16.76
C ASP A 220 -3.37 1.27 -17.54
N PHE A 221 -2.30 0.81 -18.18
CA PHE A 221 -2.30 -0.41 -18.96
C PHE A 221 -0.96 -1.15 -18.81
N ALA A 222 -1.01 -2.47 -18.77
CA ALA A 222 0.15 -3.34 -18.93
C ALA A 222 -0.24 -4.63 -19.64
N ILE A 223 0.69 -5.19 -20.41
CA ILE A 223 0.60 -6.53 -21.00
C ILE A 223 1.54 -7.47 -20.27
N SER A 224 1.08 -8.67 -19.96
CA SER A 224 1.90 -9.80 -19.50
C SER A 224 1.92 -10.84 -20.58
N ILE A 225 3.08 -11.11 -21.16
CA ILE A 225 3.30 -12.08 -22.24
C ILE A 225 3.78 -13.37 -21.60
N PRO A 226 2.94 -14.42 -21.50
CA PRO A 226 3.34 -15.70 -20.96
C PRO A 226 4.24 -16.41 -21.97
N ILE A 227 5.44 -16.85 -21.57
CA ILE A 227 6.36 -17.64 -22.39
C ILE A 227 6.16 -19.12 -22.10
N VAL A 228 6.16 -19.49 -20.81
CA VAL A 228 6.02 -20.88 -20.38
C VAL A 228 4.96 -20.98 -19.28
N SER A 229 4.02 -21.92 -19.42
CA SER A 229 3.04 -22.28 -18.39
C SER A 229 3.34 -23.67 -17.82
N GLY A 230 3.79 -23.71 -16.59
CA GLY A 230 4.36 -24.93 -15.99
C GLY A 230 5.65 -25.32 -16.73
N LEU A 231 5.65 -26.44 -17.43
CA LEU A 231 6.78 -26.92 -18.26
C LEU A 231 6.44 -26.88 -19.75
N LYS A 232 5.33 -26.28 -20.15
CA LYS A 232 4.89 -26.24 -21.56
C LYS A 232 5.05 -24.84 -22.13
N PRO A 233 5.66 -24.70 -23.34
CA PRO A 233 5.66 -23.43 -24.04
C PRO A 233 4.22 -23.00 -24.38
N ASN A 234 3.96 -21.71 -24.33
CA ASN A 234 2.64 -21.15 -24.68
C ASN A 234 2.50 -20.91 -26.18
N TRP A 235 3.60 -20.86 -26.92
CA TRP A 235 3.66 -20.45 -28.30
C TRP A 235 4.34 -21.54 -29.15
N THR A 236 4.05 -21.55 -30.43
CA THR A 236 4.86 -22.30 -31.39
C THR A 236 6.28 -21.72 -31.47
N GLN A 237 7.25 -22.49 -31.90
CA GLN A 237 8.63 -22.01 -32.03
C GLN A 237 8.75 -20.75 -32.91
N ALA A 238 7.95 -20.66 -33.97
CA ALA A 238 7.93 -19.49 -34.85
C ALA A 238 7.32 -18.24 -34.16
N GLU A 239 6.22 -18.42 -33.44
CA GLU A 239 5.58 -17.36 -32.68
C GLU A 239 6.49 -16.84 -31.55
N GLU A 240 7.07 -17.76 -30.77
CA GLU A 240 7.98 -17.40 -29.67
C GLU A 240 9.20 -16.63 -30.18
N LYS A 241 9.78 -17.10 -31.31
CA LYS A 241 10.90 -16.40 -31.96
C LYS A 241 10.53 -14.97 -32.32
N LEU A 242 9.37 -14.75 -32.95
CA LEU A 242 8.92 -13.42 -33.32
C LEU A 242 8.65 -12.53 -32.10
N ILE A 243 8.06 -13.09 -31.03
CA ILE A 243 7.86 -12.37 -29.76
C ILE A 243 9.21 -11.89 -29.23
N TRP A 244 10.22 -12.75 -29.14
CA TRP A 244 11.55 -12.37 -28.66
C TRP A 244 12.26 -11.35 -29.55
N GLU A 245 12.09 -11.44 -30.88
CA GLU A 245 12.61 -10.44 -31.81
C GLU A 245 12.03 -9.06 -31.57
N LEU A 246 10.71 -8.94 -31.41
CA LEU A 246 10.04 -7.67 -31.13
C LEU A 246 10.39 -7.13 -29.73
N ILE A 247 10.48 -7.99 -28.71
CA ILE A 247 10.96 -7.57 -27.39
C ILE A 247 12.40 -7.06 -27.46
N ARG A 248 13.26 -7.73 -28.21
CA ARG A 248 14.65 -7.30 -28.45
C ARG A 248 14.68 -5.91 -29.10
N GLU A 249 13.90 -5.69 -30.15
CA GLU A 249 13.83 -4.38 -30.81
C GLU A 249 13.49 -3.26 -29.80
N ILE A 250 12.53 -3.49 -28.91
CA ILE A 250 12.16 -2.51 -27.89
C ILE A 250 13.30 -2.32 -26.89
N LEU A 251 13.84 -3.41 -26.33
CA LEU A 251 14.78 -3.34 -25.20
C LEU A 251 16.19 -2.89 -25.60
N THR A 252 16.57 -3.03 -26.87
CA THR A 252 17.85 -2.57 -27.39
C THR A 252 17.76 -1.25 -28.15
N ASN A 253 16.56 -0.70 -28.37
CA ASN A 253 16.37 0.57 -29.08
C ASN A 253 16.92 1.76 -28.26
N PRO A 254 17.93 2.50 -28.77
CA PRO A 254 18.54 3.61 -28.03
C PRO A 254 17.62 4.81 -27.82
N LYS A 255 16.50 4.89 -28.54
CA LYS A 255 15.51 5.98 -28.42
C LYS A 255 14.48 5.73 -27.33
N ILE A 256 14.38 4.50 -26.81
CA ILE A 256 13.41 4.11 -25.78
C ILE A 256 14.15 3.98 -24.46
N GLY A 257 13.79 4.79 -23.45
CA GLY A 257 14.31 4.65 -22.09
C GLY A 257 13.69 3.43 -21.37
N LYS A 258 14.50 2.53 -20.83
CA LYS A 258 14.02 1.37 -20.06
C LYS A 258 13.90 1.71 -18.60
N VAL A 259 12.85 1.23 -17.98
CA VAL A 259 12.60 1.32 -16.53
C VAL A 259 12.44 -0.11 -16.01
N ALA A 260 13.13 -0.45 -14.92
CA ALA A 260 13.00 -1.74 -14.26
C ALA A 260 13.10 -1.60 -12.73
N GLN A 261 12.82 -2.65 -12.01
CA GLN A 261 13.02 -2.77 -10.58
C GLN A 261 14.17 -3.75 -10.32
N ASN A 262 15.32 -3.28 -9.78
CA ASN A 262 16.54 -4.07 -9.69
C ASN A 262 17.04 -4.51 -11.08
N ALA A 263 17.15 -3.55 -11.98
CA ALA A 263 17.46 -3.74 -13.40
C ALA A 263 18.61 -4.74 -13.72
N PRO A 264 19.67 -4.89 -12.89
CA PRO A 264 20.68 -5.93 -13.11
C PRO A 264 20.10 -7.34 -13.25
N PHE A 265 19.03 -7.67 -12.51
CA PHE A 265 18.38 -8.98 -12.60
C PHE A 265 17.72 -9.19 -13.96
N GLU A 266 16.89 -8.24 -14.43
CA GLU A 266 16.27 -8.31 -15.76
C GLU A 266 17.32 -8.34 -16.87
N MET A 267 18.39 -7.54 -16.73
CA MET A 267 19.46 -7.49 -17.73
C MET A 267 20.22 -8.81 -17.83
N GLU A 268 20.53 -9.45 -16.70
CA GLU A 268 21.22 -10.75 -16.66
C GLU A 268 20.36 -11.86 -17.26
N VAL A 269 19.11 -11.98 -16.78
CA VAL A 269 18.20 -13.07 -17.21
C VAL A 269 17.77 -12.93 -18.65
N LEU A 270 17.53 -11.71 -19.13
CA LEU A 270 17.10 -11.47 -20.50
C LEU A 270 18.26 -11.44 -21.54
N TYR A 271 19.51 -11.32 -21.10
CA TYR A 271 20.65 -11.23 -22.01
C TYR A 271 20.72 -12.33 -23.07
N PRO A 272 20.49 -13.62 -22.75
CA PRO A 272 20.48 -14.70 -23.76
C PRO A 272 19.40 -14.55 -24.83
N TYR A 273 18.28 -13.88 -24.52
CA TYR A 273 17.13 -13.73 -25.40
C TYR A 273 17.22 -12.47 -26.27
N VAL A 274 17.62 -11.36 -25.66
CA VAL A 274 17.53 -10.04 -26.30
C VAL A 274 18.88 -9.32 -26.44
N GLY A 275 19.94 -9.79 -25.77
CA GLY A 275 21.21 -9.09 -25.70
C GLY A 275 21.21 -7.94 -24.68
N LEU A 276 22.09 -6.94 -24.90
CA LEU A 276 22.27 -5.82 -23.96
C LEU A 276 21.05 -4.88 -23.98
N ILE A 277 20.42 -4.72 -22.82
CA ILE A 277 19.32 -3.76 -22.61
C ILE A 277 19.87 -2.37 -22.36
N TYR A 278 19.53 -1.39 -23.23
CA TYR A 278 19.94 0.00 -23.06
C TYR A 278 19.03 0.97 -23.85
N PRO A 279 19.02 2.28 -23.55
CA PRO A 279 19.56 2.86 -22.33
C PRO A 279 18.66 2.54 -21.14
N LEU A 280 19.26 2.24 -19.99
CA LEU A 280 18.52 2.19 -18.73
C LEU A 280 18.22 3.65 -18.32
N TYR A 281 16.93 4.01 -18.32
CA TYR A 281 16.48 5.34 -17.92
C TYR A 281 16.35 5.45 -16.40
N MET A 282 15.84 4.40 -15.75
CA MET A 282 15.65 4.39 -14.30
C MET A 282 15.55 2.96 -13.76
N ASP A 283 16.29 2.71 -12.69
CA ASP A 283 16.04 1.59 -11.79
C ASP A 283 15.22 2.10 -10.59
N THR A 284 14.00 1.58 -10.44
CA THR A 284 13.09 2.05 -9.39
C THR A 284 13.56 1.67 -7.98
N MET A 285 14.34 0.59 -7.82
CA MET A 285 14.96 0.21 -6.56
C MET A 285 16.02 1.23 -6.14
N ILE A 286 16.88 1.66 -7.08
CA ILE A 286 17.90 2.69 -6.83
C ILE A 286 17.22 4.04 -6.54
N ALA A 287 16.24 4.43 -7.35
CA ALA A 287 15.50 5.67 -7.16
C ALA A 287 14.80 5.71 -5.79
N HIS A 288 14.17 4.60 -5.39
CA HIS A 288 13.57 4.47 -4.07
C HIS A 288 14.61 4.59 -2.95
N HIS A 289 15.79 3.95 -3.11
CA HIS A 289 16.86 4.03 -2.13
C HIS A 289 17.43 5.46 -1.97
N LEU A 290 17.55 6.20 -3.05
CA LEU A 290 18.00 7.59 -3.00
C LEU A 290 17.00 8.52 -2.30
N CYS A 291 15.69 8.26 -2.47
CA CYS A 291 14.63 9.05 -1.83
C CYS A 291 14.36 8.63 -0.37
N TYR A 292 14.53 7.35 -0.05
CA TYR A 292 14.15 6.73 1.22
C TYR A 292 15.16 5.64 1.60
N SER A 293 16.39 6.06 1.95
CA SER A 293 17.51 5.15 2.18
C SER A 293 17.27 4.14 3.33
N GLU A 294 16.45 4.52 4.30
CA GLU A 294 16.11 3.74 5.49
C GLU A 294 14.96 2.73 5.27
N LEU A 295 14.26 2.80 4.13
CA LEU A 295 13.16 1.89 3.84
C LEU A 295 13.62 0.62 3.11
N PRO A 296 12.87 -0.50 3.24
CA PRO A 296 13.11 -1.70 2.46
C PRO A 296 13.07 -1.42 0.96
N LYS A 297 13.99 -2.00 0.20
CA LYS A 297 14.20 -1.72 -1.24
C LYS A 297 13.40 -2.63 -2.17
N TYR A 298 12.78 -3.68 -1.63
CA TYR A 298 12.01 -4.64 -2.42
C TYR A 298 10.55 -4.23 -2.54
N LEU A 299 9.97 -4.47 -3.72
CA LEU A 299 8.53 -4.40 -3.92
C LEU A 299 7.88 -5.59 -3.19
N LYS A 300 6.85 -5.29 -2.43
CA LYS A 300 5.96 -6.33 -1.86
C LYS A 300 4.56 -6.15 -2.39
#